data_9fcc2aa233e875958a94ab6d29c0758f
#
_entry.id   9fcc2aa233e875958a94ab6d29c0758f
#
_cell.length_a   1.000
_cell.length_b   1.000
_cell.length_c   1.000
_cell.angle_alpha   90.00
_cell.angle_beta   90.00
_cell.angle_gamma   90.00
#
_symmetry.space_group_name_H-M   'P 1'
#
loop_
_entity.id
_entity.type
_entity.pdbx_description
1 polymer ?
#
loop_
_entity_poly.entity_id
_entity_poly.type
_entity_poly.pdbx_seq_one_letter_code
_entity_poly.pdbx_strand_id
1 'polypeptide(L)'
;SPAKPTMHPGSRTTSYIMKGVTNAHSNFEKAQRVNHWYTIAGIDVYTMKNNLSAIAIIGNSITDGRGTTDNAQNRWPDIMSEMLHLKHKITNQGVLNLGIGSNQVVVPGGIGTLAKDRYDRDILGQCGVKKVIIFEGVNDIGNTKSGNSETTARLLIESYQNMIKKAKARKLKVYLATITPFKGAGYYTYFHEACRQYVNDWIRSQ
;
A
#
# COMPACT_ATOMS: atom_id res chain seq x y z
N SER A 1 20.25 -4.76 12.97
CA SER A 1 19.25 -4.27 12.01
C SER A 1 19.78 -4.44 10.59
N PRO A 2 18.92 -4.61 9.57
CA PRO A 2 19.36 -4.71 8.19
C PRO A 2 20.05 -3.41 7.74
N ALA A 3 21.04 -3.50 6.84
CA ALA A 3 21.78 -2.36 6.34
C ALA A 3 20.89 -1.34 5.58
N LYS A 4 19.79 -1.81 5.00
CA LYS A 4 18.77 -1.00 4.32
C LYS A 4 17.37 -1.47 4.76
N PRO A 5 16.86 -1.00 5.90
CA PRO A 5 15.54 -1.41 6.38
C PRO A 5 14.45 -0.84 5.48
N THR A 6 13.39 -1.63 5.25
CA THR A 6 12.16 -1.11 4.68
C THR A 6 11.55 -0.10 5.66
N MET A 7 11.10 1.03 5.15
CA MET A 7 10.41 2.02 5.98
C MET A 7 9.12 2.51 5.28
N HIS A 8 8.21 3.00 6.10
CA HIS A 8 6.94 3.58 5.68
C HIS A 8 6.92 5.08 5.99
N PRO A 9 7.46 5.93 5.08
CA PRO A 9 7.66 7.36 5.34
C PRO A 9 6.35 8.12 5.55
N GLY A 10 5.26 7.63 4.98
CA GLY A 10 3.95 8.24 5.07
C GLY A 10 3.08 7.73 6.22
N SER A 11 3.58 6.83 7.06
CA SER A 11 2.75 6.12 8.06
C SER A 11 2.17 6.99 9.18
N ARG A 12 2.74 8.17 9.42
CA ARG A 12 2.24 9.14 10.42
C ARG A 12 2.05 8.55 11.81
N THR A 13 2.89 7.57 12.17
CA THR A 13 2.84 6.90 13.47
C THR A 13 4.19 7.04 14.14
N THR A 14 4.20 7.54 15.36
CA THR A 14 5.42 7.68 16.15
C THR A 14 5.95 6.31 16.56
N SER A 15 7.19 6.03 16.17
CA SER A 15 7.97 4.90 16.65
C SER A 15 9.05 5.38 17.61
N TYR A 16 9.43 4.51 18.53
CA TYR A 16 10.45 4.79 19.56
C TYR A 16 11.65 3.90 19.32
N ILE A 17 12.82 4.49 19.10
CA ILE A 17 14.04 3.75 18.80
C ILE A 17 15.03 3.98 19.94
N MET A 18 15.51 2.89 20.54
CA MET A 18 16.50 2.92 21.60
C MET A 18 17.66 1.97 21.28
N LYS A 19 18.89 2.39 21.59
CA LYS A 19 20.08 1.55 21.42
C LYS A 19 20.12 0.48 22.52
N GLY A 20 20.44 -0.75 22.12
CA GLY A 20 20.62 -1.88 23.05
C GLY A 20 19.56 -2.95 22.90
N VAL A 21 19.62 -3.95 23.75
CA VAL A 21 18.60 -5.01 23.84
C VAL A 21 17.62 -4.63 24.93
N THR A 22 16.35 -4.48 24.58
CA THR A 22 15.28 -4.14 25.51
C THR A 22 14.26 -5.28 25.54
N ASN A 23 13.63 -5.48 26.69
CA ASN A 23 12.50 -6.40 26.85
C ASN A 23 11.19 -5.60 26.86
N ALA A 24 10.07 -6.31 26.91
CA ALA A 24 8.73 -5.71 26.90
C ALA A 24 8.44 -4.75 28.07
N HIS A 25 9.26 -4.77 29.11
CA HIS A 25 9.14 -3.92 30.31
C HIS A 25 10.12 -2.75 30.32
N SER A 26 10.89 -2.54 29.23
CA SER A 26 11.84 -1.44 29.16
C SER A 26 11.13 -0.10 29.08
N ASN A 27 11.65 0.88 29.83
CA ASN A 27 11.19 2.24 29.74
C ASN A 27 11.78 2.93 28.49
N PHE A 28 10.92 3.47 27.65
CA PHE A 28 11.28 4.15 26.39
C PHE A 28 11.35 5.69 26.52
N GLU A 29 11.37 6.26 27.73
CA GLU A 29 11.39 7.71 27.93
C GLU A 29 12.59 8.41 27.25
N LYS A 30 13.74 7.74 27.16
CA LYS A 30 14.95 8.25 26.50
C LYS A 30 15.07 7.83 25.03
N ALA A 31 14.04 7.18 24.45
CA ALA A 31 14.08 6.74 23.09
C ALA A 31 13.99 7.90 22.10
N GLN A 32 14.70 7.78 20.97
CA GLN A 32 14.51 8.68 19.83
C GLN A 32 13.12 8.45 19.23
N ARG A 33 12.38 9.53 18.99
CA ARG A 33 11.07 9.50 18.34
C ARG A 33 11.22 9.74 16.84
N VAL A 34 10.56 8.94 16.03
CA VAL A 34 10.45 9.10 14.57
C VAL A 34 9.00 8.88 14.12
N ASN A 35 8.52 9.67 13.15
CA ASN A 35 7.09 9.63 12.73
C ASN A 35 6.82 8.61 11.61
N HIS A 36 7.49 7.48 11.65
CA HIS A 36 7.29 6.37 10.72
C HIS A 36 7.83 5.09 11.35
N TRP A 37 7.45 3.93 10.82
CA TRP A 37 7.99 2.66 11.28
C TRP A 37 8.96 2.05 10.28
N TYR A 38 9.77 1.12 10.77
CA TYR A 38 10.73 0.34 10.00
C TYR A 38 10.44 -1.16 10.16
N THR A 39 10.74 -1.93 9.14
CA THR A 39 10.84 -3.41 9.16
C THR A 39 9.60 -4.19 9.60
N ILE A 40 8.56 -3.57 10.10
CA ILE A 40 7.33 -4.25 10.49
C ILE A 40 6.47 -4.43 9.24
N ALA A 41 6.19 -5.68 8.87
CA ALA A 41 5.41 -6.03 7.69
C ALA A 41 3.97 -6.46 8.03
N GLY A 42 3.74 -6.97 9.23
CA GLY A 42 2.45 -7.45 9.68
C GLY A 42 2.51 -8.13 11.04
N ILE A 43 1.37 -8.53 11.53
CA ILE A 43 1.22 -9.33 12.75
C ILE A 43 0.36 -10.54 12.40
N ASP A 44 0.92 -11.72 12.54
CA ASP A 44 0.19 -12.97 12.40
C ASP A 44 -0.29 -13.46 13.78
N VAL A 45 -1.53 -13.93 13.82
CA VAL A 45 -2.11 -14.51 15.04
C VAL A 45 -2.48 -15.96 14.81
N TYR A 46 -2.11 -16.82 15.75
CA TYR A 46 -2.57 -18.20 15.74
C TYR A 46 -4.01 -18.29 16.20
N THR A 47 -4.83 -19.08 15.49
CA THR A 47 -6.26 -19.23 15.81
C THR A 47 -6.80 -20.57 15.36
N MET A 48 -7.73 -21.12 16.13
CA MET A 48 -8.51 -22.31 15.76
C MET A 48 -9.79 -21.98 14.96
N LYS A 49 -10.10 -20.70 14.75
CA LYS A 49 -11.28 -20.27 14.00
C LYS A 49 -11.01 -20.34 12.48
N ASN A 50 -11.85 -21.06 11.75
CA ASN A 50 -11.67 -21.34 10.32
C ASN A 50 -12.20 -20.22 9.39
N ASN A 51 -12.92 -19.24 9.91
CA ASN A 51 -13.57 -18.19 9.14
C ASN A 51 -12.82 -16.85 9.17
N LEU A 52 -11.59 -16.83 9.64
CA LEU A 52 -10.76 -15.63 9.65
C LEU A 52 -10.07 -15.42 8.30
N SER A 53 -9.90 -14.16 7.93
CA SER A 53 -9.21 -13.78 6.71
C SER A 53 -8.62 -12.38 6.81
N ALA A 54 -7.76 -12.02 5.86
CA ALA A 54 -7.21 -10.69 5.74
C ALA A 54 -7.47 -10.08 4.36
N ILE A 55 -7.53 -8.76 4.33
CA ILE A 55 -7.52 -7.93 3.13
C ILE A 55 -6.14 -7.31 3.05
N ALA A 56 -5.36 -7.64 2.03
CA ALA A 56 -4.06 -7.03 1.79
C ALA A 56 -4.20 -5.87 0.79
N ILE A 57 -3.59 -4.73 1.11
CA ILE A 57 -3.68 -3.52 0.31
C ILE A 57 -2.29 -3.14 -0.16
N ILE A 58 -2.06 -3.20 -1.48
CA ILE A 58 -0.84 -2.64 -2.08
C ILE A 58 -1.13 -1.23 -2.58
N GLY A 59 -0.26 -0.29 -2.25
CA GLY A 59 -0.46 1.12 -2.55
C GLY A 59 0.78 1.98 -2.30
N ASN A 60 0.65 3.24 -2.66
CA ASN A 60 1.68 4.27 -2.51
C ASN A 60 1.45 5.14 -1.25
N SER A 61 1.91 6.40 -1.28
CA SER A 61 1.79 7.34 -0.17
C SER A 61 0.35 7.59 0.29
N ILE A 62 -0.64 7.51 -0.59
CA ILE A 62 -2.06 7.69 -0.25
C ILE A 62 -2.52 6.56 0.68
N THR A 63 -2.02 5.36 0.46
CA THR A 63 -2.30 4.17 1.28
C THR A 63 -1.41 4.14 2.53
N ASP A 64 -0.13 4.50 2.39
CA ASP A 64 0.85 4.59 3.49
C ASP A 64 0.40 5.58 4.59
N GLY A 65 -0.23 6.71 4.21
CA GLY A 65 -0.83 7.66 5.16
C GLY A 65 -0.52 9.13 4.91
N ARG A 66 0.00 9.49 3.72
CA ARG A 66 0.29 10.89 3.40
C ARG A 66 -0.96 11.77 3.58
N GLY A 67 -0.80 12.89 4.28
CA GLY A 67 -1.87 13.86 4.51
C GLY A 67 -2.79 13.51 5.69
N THR A 68 -2.56 12.39 6.36
CA THR A 68 -3.28 12.02 7.59
C THR A 68 -2.67 12.70 8.82
N THR A 69 -3.35 12.64 9.95
CA THR A 69 -2.92 13.26 11.21
C THR A 69 -1.95 12.33 11.94
N ASP A 70 -0.86 12.89 12.45
CA ASP A 70 0.13 12.13 13.21
C ASP A 70 -0.53 11.44 14.43
N ASN A 71 -0.29 10.16 14.58
CA ASN A 71 -0.80 9.27 15.65
C ASN A 71 -2.33 9.11 15.74
N ALA A 72 -3.10 9.71 14.85
CA ALA A 72 -4.56 9.56 14.87
C ALA A 72 -5.06 8.22 14.26
N GLN A 73 -4.18 7.45 13.63
CA GLN A 73 -4.51 6.19 12.95
C GLN A 73 -5.72 6.36 12.01
N ASN A 74 -5.74 7.46 11.23
CA ASN A 74 -6.84 7.83 10.35
C ASN A 74 -6.50 7.71 8.85
N ARG A 75 -5.57 6.80 8.51
CA ARG A 75 -5.35 6.38 7.12
C ARG A 75 -6.58 5.66 6.60
N TRP A 76 -6.85 5.75 5.30
CA TRP A 76 -8.04 5.10 4.77
C TRP A 76 -8.13 3.58 5.05
N PRO A 77 -7.02 2.79 5.11
CA PRO A 77 -7.11 1.40 5.54
C PRO A 77 -7.50 1.25 7.02
N ASP A 78 -7.08 2.18 7.89
CA ASP A 78 -7.47 2.17 9.31
C ASP A 78 -8.98 2.41 9.44
N ILE A 79 -9.49 3.46 8.76
CA ILE A 79 -10.92 3.78 8.75
C ILE A 79 -11.73 2.64 8.13
N MET A 80 -11.24 2.00 7.07
CA MET A 80 -11.88 0.81 6.50
C MET A 80 -11.97 -0.32 7.52
N SER A 81 -10.89 -0.59 8.27
CA SER A 81 -10.86 -1.60 9.32
C SER A 81 -11.87 -1.27 10.43
N GLU A 82 -11.90 -0.03 10.88
CA GLU A 82 -12.86 0.45 11.87
C GLU A 82 -14.30 0.28 11.39
N MET A 83 -14.59 0.70 10.15
CA MET A 83 -15.93 0.54 9.56
C MET A 83 -16.36 -0.92 9.47
N LEU A 84 -15.46 -1.81 9.04
CA LEU A 84 -15.75 -3.24 9.00
C LEU A 84 -16.14 -3.76 10.39
N HIS A 85 -15.33 -3.46 11.39
CA HIS A 85 -15.51 -4.00 12.74
C HIS A 85 -16.64 -3.34 13.52
N LEU A 86 -16.66 -2.01 13.59
CA LEU A 86 -17.58 -1.27 14.45
C LEU A 86 -18.94 -1.05 13.78
N LYS A 87 -18.96 -0.62 12.51
CA LYS A 87 -20.21 -0.29 11.81
C LYS A 87 -20.88 -1.53 11.22
N HIS A 88 -20.13 -2.37 10.52
CA HIS A 88 -20.67 -3.53 9.80
C HIS A 88 -20.58 -4.84 10.58
N LYS A 89 -20.00 -4.83 11.78
CA LYS A 89 -19.84 -6.00 12.67
C LYS A 89 -19.11 -7.19 12.00
N ILE A 90 -18.26 -6.89 11.01
CA ILE A 90 -17.43 -7.88 10.34
C ILE A 90 -16.11 -7.99 11.14
N THR A 91 -16.10 -8.84 12.15
CA THR A 91 -14.97 -8.98 13.09
C THR A 91 -13.96 -10.06 12.71
N ASN A 92 -14.17 -10.72 11.59
CA ASN A 92 -13.36 -11.84 11.13
C ASN A 92 -12.43 -11.49 9.95
N GLN A 93 -12.22 -10.21 9.70
CA GLN A 93 -11.31 -9.73 8.64
C GLN A 93 -10.29 -8.73 9.20
N GLY A 94 -9.00 -9.07 9.04
CA GLY A 94 -7.90 -8.13 9.26
C GLY A 94 -7.67 -7.26 8.01
N VAL A 95 -7.05 -6.10 8.19
CA VAL A 95 -6.63 -5.21 7.11
C VAL A 95 -5.12 -5.00 7.21
N LEU A 96 -4.39 -5.34 6.14
CA LEU A 96 -2.95 -5.16 6.02
C LEU A 96 -2.67 -3.97 5.10
N ASN A 97 -2.15 -2.90 5.68
CA ASN A 97 -1.69 -1.73 4.93
C ASN A 97 -0.24 -1.94 4.49
N LEU A 98 -0.04 -2.25 3.21
CA LEU A 98 1.27 -2.47 2.58
C LEU A 98 1.60 -1.32 1.60
N GLY A 99 1.06 -0.13 1.87
CA GLY A 99 1.40 1.11 1.18
C GLY A 99 2.84 1.54 1.48
N ILE A 100 3.55 2.05 0.49
CA ILE A 100 4.89 2.64 0.62
C ILE A 100 4.89 4.00 -0.06
N GLY A 101 5.28 5.04 0.69
CA GLY A 101 5.41 6.41 0.16
C GLY A 101 6.27 6.45 -1.10
N SER A 102 5.82 7.15 -2.12
CA SER A 102 6.48 7.29 -3.44
C SER A 102 6.70 5.98 -4.19
N ASN A 103 6.04 4.87 -3.79
CA ASN A 103 6.15 3.61 -4.53
C ASN A 103 5.55 3.72 -5.94
N GLN A 104 6.09 2.95 -6.85
CA GLN A 104 5.71 2.88 -8.26
C GLN A 104 5.50 1.42 -8.67
N VAL A 105 4.70 1.21 -9.70
CA VAL A 105 4.40 -0.13 -10.23
C VAL A 105 5.46 -0.57 -11.23
N VAL A 106 5.77 0.28 -12.21
CA VAL A 106 6.60 -0.05 -13.39
C VAL A 106 7.72 0.93 -13.66
N VAL A 107 7.56 2.21 -13.32
CA VAL A 107 8.57 3.24 -13.58
C VAL A 107 9.58 3.26 -12.44
N PRO A 108 10.88 3.06 -12.68
CA PRO A 108 11.91 3.16 -11.64
C PRO A 108 12.07 4.59 -11.13
N GLY A 109 12.54 4.76 -9.88
CA GLY A 109 12.89 6.06 -9.30
C GLY A 109 12.10 6.45 -8.05
N GLY A 110 11.09 5.68 -7.68
CA GLY A 110 10.38 5.84 -6.41
C GLY A 110 11.10 5.17 -5.23
N ILE A 111 10.42 5.11 -4.09
CA ILE A 111 10.93 4.46 -2.88
C ILE A 111 10.51 2.97 -2.87
N GLY A 112 11.43 2.13 -2.43
CA GLY A 112 11.23 0.69 -2.31
C GLY A 112 11.25 -0.05 -3.64
N THR A 113 11.03 -1.36 -3.56
CA THR A 113 10.89 -2.24 -4.72
C THR A 113 9.61 -1.91 -5.47
N LEU A 114 9.63 -1.94 -6.80
CA LEU A 114 8.44 -1.72 -7.62
C LEU A 114 7.27 -2.62 -7.17
N ALA A 115 6.07 -2.10 -7.16
CA ALA A 115 4.90 -2.82 -6.68
C ALA A 115 4.71 -4.17 -7.40
N LYS A 116 4.96 -4.23 -8.73
CA LYS A 116 4.91 -5.47 -9.51
C LYS A 116 5.91 -6.53 -9.03
N ASP A 117 7.08 -6.09 -8.51
CA ASP A 117 8.18 -6.98 -8.12
C ASP A 117 8.08 -7.42 -6.64
N ARG A 118 7.47 -6.58 -5.79
CA ARG A 118 7.21 -6.93 -4.38
C ARG A 118 5.86 -7.65 -4.15
N TYR A 119 5.00 -7.72 -5.18
CA TYR A 119 3.64 -8.24 -5.06
C TYR A 119 3.57 -9.67 -4.52
N ASP A 120 4.42 -10.56 -5.01
CA ASP A 120 4.44 -11.97 -4.59
C ASP A 120 4.83 -12.10 -3.13
N ARG A 121 5.86 -11.36 -2.69
CA ARG A 121 6.33 -11.36 -1.30
C ARG A 121 5.34 -10.69 -0.35
N ASP A 122 4.92 -9.47 -0.69
CA ASP A 122 4.20 -8.60 0.24
C ASP A 122 2.70 -8.88 0.28
N ILE A 123 2.12 -9.40 -0.80
CA ILE A 123 0.69 -9.67 -0.90
C ILE A 123 0.40 -11.16 -0.88
N LEU A 124 0.95 -11.89 -1.83
CA LEU A 124 0.62 -13.31 -1.99
C LEU A 124 1.29 -14.20 -0.93
N GLY A 125 2.38 -13.74 -0.34
CA GLY A 125 3.09 -14.43 0.74
C GLY A 125 2.48 -14.24 2.13
N GLN A 126 1.50 -13.35 2.30
CA GLN A 126 0.89 -13.09 3.60
C GLN A 126 -0.09 -14.21 4.01
N CYS A 127 -0.07 -14.55 5.30
CA CYS A 127 -0.99 -15.55 5.85
C CYS A 127 -2.44 -15.07 5.84
N GLY A 128 -3.36 -15.97 5.55
CA GLY A 128 -4.80 -15.72 5.70
C GLY A 128 -5.42 -14.70 4.73
N VAL A 129 -4.67 -14.15 3.78
CA VAL A 129 -5.20 -13.21 2.78
C VAL A 129 -6.22 -13.93 1.88
N LYS A 130 -7.38 -13.30 1.72
CA LYS A 130 -8.47 -13.74 0.82
C LYS A 130 -8.91 -12.64 -0.15
N LYS A 131 -8.54 -11.40 0.13
CA LYS A 131 -8.88 -10.24 -0.70
C LYS A 131 -7.66 -9.37 -0.89
N VAL A 132 -7.53 -8.78 -2.07
CA VAL A 132 -6.47 -7.85 -2.42
C VAL A 132 -7.09 -6.56 -2.95
N ILE A 133 -6.60 -5.43 -2.47
CA ILE A 133 -6.90 -4.12 -3.04
C ILE A 133 -5.61 -3.57 -3.66
N ILE A 134 -5.67 -3.16 -4.92
CA ILE A 134 -4.57 -2.53 -5.65
C ILE A 134 -4.93 -1.07 -5.85
N PHE A 135 -4.16 -0.16 -5.21
CA PHE A 135 -4.33 1.28 -5.31
C PHE A 135 -2.99 1.96 -5.56
N GLU A 136 -2.53 1.86 -6.79
CA GLU A 136 -1.20 2.29 -7.24
C GLU A 136 -1.27 3.06 -8.57
N GLY A 137 -0.13 3.55 -9.07
CA GLY A 137 0.06 4.08 -10.41
C GLY A 137 0.17 5.60 -10.50
N VAL A 138 -0.24 6.37 -9.49
CA VAL A 138 -0.17 7.85 -9.54
C VAL A 138 1.28 8.35 -9.68
N ASN A 139 2.24 7.68 -9.02
CA ASN A 139 3.65 8.05 -9.10
C ASN A 139 4.28 7.65 -10.42
N ASP A 140 3.87 6.55 -11.01
CA ASP A 140 4.29 6.16 -12.37
C ASP A 140 3.89 7.23 -13.37
N ILE A 141 2.62 7.67 -13.32
CA ILE A 141 2.11 8.72 -14.20
C ILE A 141 2.84 10.04 -13.93
N GLY A 142 2.95 10.45 -12.66
CA GLY A 142 3.56 11.72 -12.28
C GLY A 142 5.04 11.83 -12.61
N ASN A 143 5.77 10.71 -12.67
CA ASN A 143 7.20 10.67 -12.99
C ASN A 143 7.50 10.32 -14.45
N THR A 144 6.49 10.00 -15.26
CA THR A 144 6.70 9.72 -16.69
C THR A 144 6.93 11.01 -17.46
N LYS A 145 7.75 10.93 -18.52
CA LYS A 145 7.86 12.04 -19.49
C LYS A 145 6.63 12.03 -20.39
N SER A 146 6.17 13.20 -20.83
CA SER A 146 4.95 13.33 -21.64
C SER A 146 4.94 12.43 -22.89
N GLY A 147 6.06 12.29 -23.58
CA GLY A 147 6.18 11.39 -24.73
C GLY A 147 6.06 9.90 -24.41
N ASN A 148 6.12 9.50 -23.12
CA ASN A 148 6.03 8.12 -22.67
C ASN A 148 4.70 7.80 -21.98
N SER A 149 3.74 8.72 -21.95
CA SER A 149 2.48 8.54 -21.20
C SER A 149 1.67 7.33 -21.66
N GLU A 150 1.58 7.09 -22.96
CA GLU A 150 0.90 5.92 -23.52
C GLU A 150 1.61 4.62 -23.14
N THR A 151 2.93 4.59 -23.25
CA THR A 151 3.73 3.43 -22.83
C THR A 151 3.57 3.14 -21.34
N THR A 152 3.59 4.18 -20.51
CA THR A 152 3.38 4.03 -19.07
C THR A 152 2.00 3.48 -18.76
N ALA A 153 0.94 4.00 -19.42
CA ALA A 153 -0.42 3.51 -19.24
C ALA A 153 -0.54 2.01 -19.60
N ARG A 154 0.04 1.61 -20.74
CA ARG A 154 0.04 0.21 -21.18
C ARG A 154 0.78 -0.70 -20.18
N LEU A 155 1.97 -0.30 -19.74
CA LEU A 155 2.74 -1.08 -18.76
C LEU A 155 2.04 -1.20 -17.40
N LEU A 156 1.34 -0.16 -16.95
CA LEU A 156 0.50 -0.21 -15.74
C LEU A 156 -0.61 -1.24 -15.90
N ILE A 157 -1.35 -1.20 -17.01
CA ILE A 157 -2.43 -2.15 -17.29
C ILE A 157 -1.91 -3.59 -17.36
N GLU A 158 -0.84 -3.83 -18.09
CA GLU A 158 -0.19 -5.15 -18.16
C GLU A 158 0.23 -5.67 -16.78
N SER A 159 0.77 -4.78 -15.93
CA SER A 159 1.14 -5.15 -14.55
C SER A 159 -0.08 -5.48 -13.70
N TYR A 160 -1.15 -4.70 -13.80
CA TYR A 160 -2.40 -5.01 -13.09
C TYR A 160 -3.00 -6.34 -13.55
N GLN A 161 -3.04 -6.60 -14.85
CA GLN A 161 -3.50 -7.89 -15.40
C GLN A 161 -2.70 -9.06 -14.83
N ASN A 162 -1.37 -8.92 -14.75
CA ASN A 162 -0.50 -9.95 -14.16
C ASN A 162 -0.76 -10.14 -12.66
N MET A 163 -0.87 -9.05 -11.89
CA MET A 163 -1.21 -9.12 -10.46
C MET A 163 -2.58 -9.79 -10.24
N ILE A 164 -3.58 -9.45 -11.04
CA ILE A 164 -4.92 -10.06 -10.99
C ILE A 164 -4.84 -11.55 -11.30
N LYS A 165 -4.13 -11.93 -12.36
CA LYS A 165 -3.93 -13.34 -12.76
C LYS A 165 -3.30 -14.15 -11.64
N LYS A 166 -2.23 -13.63 -11.02
CA LYS A 166 -1.54 -14.28 -9.90
C LYS A 166 -2.45 -14.44 -8.67
N ALA A 167 -3.21 -13.39 -8.32
CA ALA A 167 -4.15 -13.45 -7.20
C ALA A 167 -5.31 -14.44 -7.46
N LYS A 168 -5.90 -14.41 -8.67
CA LYS A 168 -6.96 -15.36 -9.04
C LYS A 168 -6.48 -16.81 -9.03
N ALA A 169 -5.23 -17.08 -9.43
CA ALA A 169 -4.63 -18.42 -9.33
C ALA A 169 -4.55 -18.93 -7.88
N ARG A 170 -4.49 -18.03 -6.90
CA ARG A 170 -4.57 -18.32 -5.45
C ARG A 170 -5.98 -18.20 -4.88
N LYS A 171 -7.00 -18.09 -5.74
CA LYS A 171 -8.42 -17.95 -5.35
C LYS A 171 -8.69 -16.70 -4.49
N LEU A 172 -7.91 -15.64 -4.67
CA LEU A 172 -8.12 -14.37 -4.00
C LEU A 172 -9.12 -13.51 -4.79
N LYS A 173 -9.97 -12.76 -4.08
CA LYS A 173 -10.78 -11.70 -4.68
C LYS A 173 -9.91 -10.46 -4.86
N VAL A 174 -9.98 -9.83 -6.04
CA VAL A 174 -9.18 -8.65 -6.37
C VAL A 174 -10.08 -7.46 -6.62
N TYR A 175 -9.70 -6.33 -6.07
CA TYR A 175 -10.33 -5.04 -6.26
C TYR A 175 -9.28 -4.05 -6.75
N LEU A 176 -9.58 -3.31 -7.81
CA LEU A 176 -8.75 -2.22 -8.29
C LEU A 176 -9.40 -0.89 -7.92
N ALA A 177 -8.63 0.00 -7.34
CA ALA A 177 -9.06 1.38 -7.11
C ALA A 177 -8.63 2.26 -8.29
N THR A 178 -9.53 3.12 -8.75
CA THR A 178 -9.19 4.13 -9.76
C THR A 178 -8.21 5.15 -9.19
N ILE A 179 -7.25 5.58 -10.02
CA ILE A 179 -6.27 6.60 -9.66
C ILE A 179 -6.99 7.94 -9.46
N THR A 180 -6.81 8.54 -8.29
CA THR A 180 -7.47 9.80 -7.92
C THR A 180 -7.04 10.96 -8.80
N PRO A 181 -7.89 11.99 -9.01
CA PRO A 181 -7.52 13.22 -9.68
C PRO A 181 -6.36 13.92 -8.95
N PHE A 182 -5.45 14.52 -9.71
CA PHE A 182 -4.30 15.24 -9.19
C PHE A 182 -4.09 16.62 -9.84
N LYS A 183 -5.15 17.21 -10.38
CA LYS A 183 -5.11 18.61 -10.88
C LYS A 183 -4.69 19.53 -9.75
N GLY A 184 -3.69 20.38 -10.02
CA GLY A 184 -3.08 21.27 -9.02
C GLY A 184 -1.81 20.71 -8.36
N ALA A 185 -1.49 19.42 -8.56
CA ALA A 185 -0.19 18.88 -8.15
C ALA A 185 0.93 19.35 -9.09
N GLY A 186 2.16 19.48 -8.57
CA GLY A 186 3.31 19.96 -9.37
C GLY A 186 3.68 19.07 -10.57
N TYR A 187 3.24 17.83 -10.58
CA TYR A 187 3.43 16.89 -11.70
C TYR A 187 2.21 16.79 -12.63
N TYR A 188 1.18 17.65 -12.45
CA TYR A 188 0.03 17.66 -13.36
C TYR A 188 0.42 18.17 -14.74
N THR A 189 0.04 17.42 -15.76
CA THR A 189 0.02 17.84 -17.17
C THR A 189 -1.22 17.25 -17.85
N TYR A 190 -1.60 17.78 -19.00
CA TYR A 190 -2.69 17.18 -19.79
C TYR A 190 -2.37 15.76 -20.23
N PHE A 191 -1.10 15.44 -20.50
CA PHE A 191 -0.66 14.09 -20.85
C PHE A 191 -0.79 13.12 -19.68
N HIS A 192 -0.45 13.57 -18.47
CA HIS A 192 -0.61 12.76 -17.26
C HIS A 192 -2.09 12.52 -16.93
N GLU A 193 -2.94 13.53 -17.13
CA GLU A 193 -4.38 13.36 -16.94
C GLU A 193 -4.98 12.41 -17.98
N ALA A 194 -4.59 12.51 -19.25
CA ALA A 194 -5.02 11.57 -20.29
C ALA A 194 -4.57 10.13 -19.95
N CYS A 195 -3.32 9.96 -19.50
CA CYS A 195 -2.81 8.68 -19.04
C CYS A 195 -3.65 8.12 -17.86
N ARG A 196 -3.97 8.96 -16.86
CA ARG A 196 -4.80 8.59 -15.72
C ARG A 196 -6.20 8.15 -16.16
N GLN A 197 -6.83 8.91 -17.04
CA GLN A 197 -8.17 8.58 -17.55
C GLN A 197 -8.15 7.25 -18.31
N TYR A 198 -7.20 7.06 -19.21
CA TYR A 198 -7.07 5.80 -19.97
C TYR A 198 -6.92 4.57 -19.05
N VAL A 199 -6.05 4.66 -18.04
CA VAL A 199 -5.88 3.58 -17.05
C VAL A 199 -7.16 3.38 -16.25
N ASN A 200 -7.82 4.45 -15.81
CA ASN A 200 -9.06 4.37 -15.04
C ASN A 200 -10.23 3.80 -15.84
N ASP A 201 -10.32 4.11 -17.14
CA ASP A 201 -11.36 3.55 -18.02
C ASP A 201 -11.16 2.03 -18.15
N TRP A 202 -9.91 1.59 -18.30
CA TRP A 202 -9.60 0.17 -18.26
C TRP A 202 -9.97 -0.45 -16.90
N ILE A 203 -9.62 0.18 -15.77
CA ILE A 203 -9.99 -0.32 -14.43
C ILE A 203 -11.51 -0.50 -14.30
N ARG A 204 -12.31 0.46 -14.79
CA ARG A 204 -13.77 0.41 -14.71
C ARG A 204 -14.38 -0.67 -15.60
N SER A 205 -13.67 -1.11 -16.63
CA SER A 205 -14.13 -2.15 -17.55
C SER A 205 -13.89 -3.58 -17.03
N GLN A 206 -13.22 -3.75 -15.86
CA GLN A 206 -12.94 -5.05 -15.26
C GLN A 206 -14.09 -5.51 -14.32
#